data_c566ae4d0b4b505b82d7486302482857
#
_entry.id   c566ae4d0b4b505b82d7486302482857
#
_cell.length_a   1.000
_cell.length_b   1.000
_cell.length_c   1.000
_cell.angle_alpha   90.00
_cell.angle_beta   90.00
_cell.angle_gamma   90.00
#
_symmetry.space_group_name_H-M   'P 1'
#
loop_
_entity.id
_entity.type
_entity.pdbx_description
1 polymer ?
#
loop_
_entity_poly.entity_id
_entity_poly.type
_entity_poly.pdbx_seq_one_letter_code
_entity_poly.pdbx_strand_id
1 'polypeptide(L)'
;MAIATEVTSSPTRQSIAALLAEARERTLALIGPLGDELLNRTYSELLSPLAWDLGHIANFEELWLVQTVGGLPPLHGDLGQYYDAIENPRRDRGELPILHDAELRAYMSEVRERTLEVLEGVDIAPGAEDPLLREGFVYEMLVAHELQHQETMLQLLQMLDVPYRPAEADRERFEPVPIDEGGPQPDALRFPAGTYEIGAPDRGFAYDNERPRHAVELAGFEIDRTAVTNASYMQYMGETGAEPPMYWERDGQGWTRTAMGITAPVDPMRPVVHISWHEADAYARWAGKRLPTEFEWEAASPHLDGIGGAWEWTSSDFRAYPGFAAFPYNEYSVVFFGDSYKVLRGASWATHARVARPTFRNWDLPQRRQIFAGLRLAEDAR
;
A
#
# COMPACT_ATOMS: atom_id res chain seq x y z
N MET A 1 15.94 3.69 -0.45
CA MET A 1 15.38 3.27 0.86
C MET A 1 16.04 1.95 1.24
N ALA A 2 16.69 1.83 2.42
CA ALA A 2 17.17 0.53 2.85
C ALA A 2 15.95 -0.34 3.15
N ILE A 3 15.79 -1.44 2.42
CA ILE A 3 14.77 -2.46 2.68
C ILE A 3 15.00 -2.95 4.10
N ALA A 4 13.93 -2.99 4.90
CA ALA A 4 13.99 -3.33 6.32
C ALA A 4 14.84 -4.59 6.55
N THR A 5 15.92 -4.43 7.28
CA THR A 5 16.76 -5.53 7.75
C THR A 5 15.95 -6.41 8.71
N GLU A 6 16.14 -7.71 8.60
CA GLU A 6 15.52 -8.74 9.45
C GLU A 6 15.46 -8.30 10.92
N VAL A 7 14.27 -8.40 11.50
CA VAL A 7 14.07 -8.27 12.95
C VAL A 7 14.76 -9.48 13.61
N THR A 8 15.92 -9.27 14.17
CA THR A 8 16.76 -10.34 14.75
C THR A 8 16.36 -10.74 16.17
N SER A 9 15.38 -10.09 16.79
CA SER A 9 14.90 -10.39 18.14
C SER A 9 13.38 -10.59 18.14
N SER A 10 12.91 -11.56 18.95
CA SER A 10 11.47 -11.74 19.19
C SER A 10 10.86 -10.46 19.75
N PRO A 11 9.62 -10.08 19.30
CA PRO A 11 8.98 -8.88 19.79
C PRO A 11 8.71 -8.97 21.30
N THR A 12 8.78 -7.82 21.97
CA THR A 12 8.39 -7.67 23.37
C THR A 12 7.07 -6.90 23.45
N ARG A 13 6.32 -7.02 24.55
CA ARG A 13 5.12 -6.20 24.79
C ARG A 13 5.44 -4.71 24.64
N GLN A 14 6.57 -4.27 25.17
CA GLN A 14 6.99 -2.87 25.06
C GLN A 14 7.25 -2.45 23.61
N SER A 15 7.90 -3.28 22.80
CA SER A 15 8.14 -2.98 21.38
C SER A 15 6.84 -2.96 20.57
N ILE A 16 5.90 -3.87 20.87
CA ILE A 16 4.57 -3.89 20.25
C ILE A 16 3.77 -2.63 20.62
N ALA A 17 3.72 -2.28 21.90
CA ALA A 17 3.04 -1.05 22.35
C ALA A 17 3.61 0.21 21.67
N ALA A 18 4.94 0.29 21.54
CA ALA A 18 5.60 1.38 20.82
C ALA A 18 5.22 1.42 19.32
N LEU A 19 5.14 0.27 18.64
CA LEU A 19 4.72 0.19 17.25
C LEU A 19 3.28 0.63 17.03
N LEU A 20 2.39 0.19 17.90
CA LEU A 20 0.98 0.59 17.87
C LEU A 20 0.84 2.11 18.11
N ALA A 21 1.63 2.68 19.04
CA ALA A 21 1.65 4.11 19.29
C ALA A 21 2.17 4.89 18.07
N GLU A 22 3.30 4.48 17.50
CA GLU A 22 3.90 5.10 16.31
C GLU A 22 2.94 5.12 15.11
N ALA A 23 2.27 4.00 14.83
CA ALA A 23 1.29 3.91 13.74
C ALA A 23 0.13 4.90 13.96
N ARG A 24 -0.45 4.96 15.17
CA ARG A 24 -1.54 5.86 15.51
C ARG A 24 -1.11 7.33 15.52
N GLU A 25 0.06 7.66 16.05
CA GLU A 25 0.60 9.02 16.02
C GLU A 25 0.78 9.51 14.58
N ARG A 26 1.26 8.63 13.70
CA ARG A 26 1.40 8.93 12.27
C ARG A 26 0.03 9.16 11.61
N THR A 27 -0.98 8.34 11.90
CA THR A 27 -2.35 8.53 11.42
C THR A 27 -2.91 9.88 11.86
N LEU A 28 -2.77 10.21 13.15
CA LEU A 28 -3.25 11.48 13.72
C LEU A 28 -2.51 12.70 13.17
N ALA A 29 -1.20 12.57 12.93
CA ALA A 29 -0.39 13.62 12.30
C ALA A 29 -0.86 13.90 10.86
N LEU A 30 -1.22 12.85 10.12
CA LEU A 30 -1.70 12.98 8.74
C LEU A 30 -3.01 13.78 8.67
N ILE A 31 -3.94 13.55 9.61
CA ILE A 31 -5.24 14.23 9.62
C ILE A 31 -5.25 15.53 10.44
N GLY A 32 -4.22 15.76 11.25
CA GLY A 32 -4.15 16.88 12.18
C GLY A 32 -4.40 18.28 11.58
N PRO A 33 -3.92 18.57 10.35
CA PRO A 33 -4.19 19.84 9.67
C PRO A 33 -5.64 20.01 9.17
N LEU A 34 -6.48 18.96 9.23
CA LEU A 34 -7.81 18.96 8.65
C LEU A 34 -8.87 19.25 9.72
N GLY A 35 -9.86 20.09 9.34
CA GLY A 35 -11.07 20.26 10.13
C GLY A 35 -12.07 19.12 9.92
N ASP A 36 -13.01 18.98 10.84
CA ASP A 36 -14.00 17.88 10.85
C ASP A 36 -14.85 17.86 9.56
N GLU A 37 -15.14 19.01 8.95
CA GLU A 37 -15.84 19.07 7.63
C GLU A 37 -15.09 18.28 6.55
N LEU A 38 -13.76 18.42 6.47
CA LEU A 38 -12.94 17.72 5.48
C LEU A 38 -12.79 16.23 5.80
N LEU A 39 -12.79 15.86 7.09
CA LEU A 39 -12.74 14.46 7.51
C LEU A 39 -14.02 13.70 7.12
N ASN A 40 -15.17 14.35 7.19
CA ASN A 40 -16.48 13.75 6.95
C ASN A 40 -16.90 13.80 5.47
N ARG A 41 -16.21 14.58 4.63
CA ARG A 41 -16.59 14.80 3.23
C ARG A 41 -16.29 13.59 2.35
N THR A 42 -17.25 13.23 1.50
CA THR A 42 -17.04 12.27 0.41
C THR A 42 -16.46 12.99 -0.80
N TYR A 43 -15.23 12.66 -1.18
CA TYR A 43 -14.54 13.25 -2.33
C TYR A 43 -14.70 12.46 -3.62
N SER A 44 -14.93 11.16 -3.49
CA SER A 44 -14.99 10.25 -4.63
C SER A 44 -15.70 8.95 -4.24
N GLU A 45 -16.42 8.35 -5.18
CA GLU A 45 -16.97 7.00 -5.04
C GLU A 45 -15.89 5.90 -4.96
N LEU A 46 -14.64 6.26 -5.31
CA LEU A 46 -13.50 5.33 -5.32
C LEU A 46 -12.80 5.21 -3.97
N LEU A 47 -13.03 6.17 -3.06
CA LEU A 47 -12.36 6.27 -1.76
C LEU A 47 -13.39 6.53 -0.65
N SER A 48 -13.09 6.06 0.55
CA SER A 48 -13.91 6.31 1.73
C SER A 48 -13.69 7.73 2.24
N PRO A 49 -14.65 8.34 2.96
CA PRO A 49 -14.36 9.51 3.79
C PRO A 49 -13.28 9.18 4.82
N LEU A 50 -12.44 10.17 5.17
CA LEU A 50 -11.37 9.97 6.18
C LEU A 50 -11.92 9.52 7.53
N ALA A 51 -13.09 10.04 7.95
CA ALA A 51 -13.75 9.62 9.18
C ALA A 51 -14.10 8.13 9.16
N TRP A 52 -14.51 7.59 8.01
CA TRP A 52 -14.76 6.16 7.88
C TRP A 52 -13.46 5.35 8.02
N ASP A 53 -12.38 5.77 7.36
CA ASP A 53 -11.07 5.09 7.46
C ASP A 53 -10.55 5.07 8.91
N LEU A 54 -10.69 6.18 9.65
CA LEU A 54 -10.31 6.27 11.06
C LEU A 54 -11.11 5.29 11.94
N GLY A 55 -12.43 5.27 11.75
CA GLY A 55 -13.30 4.37 12.49
C GLY A 55 -13.07 2.90 12.12
N HIS A 56 -12.82 2.61 10.85
CA HIS A 56 -12.49 1.27 10.37
C HIS A 56 -11.16 0.76 10.97
N ILE A 57 -10.12 1.59 11.03
CA ILE A 57 -8.86 1.22 11.68
C ILE A 57 -9.09 0.86 13.15
N ALA A 58 -9.85 1.67 13.88
CA ALA A 58 -10.15 1.41 15.29
C ALA A 58 -11.03 0.16 15.46
N ASN A 59 -12.05 -0.01 14.61
CA ASN A 59 -12.93 -1.17 14.66
C ASN A 59 -12.20 -2.47 14.32
N PHE A 60 -11.28 -2.43 13.37
CA PHE A 60 -10.44 -3.59 13.04
C PHE A 60 -9.50 -3.97 14.19
N GLU A 61 -8.95 -2.97 14.90
CA GLU A 61 -8.18 -3.18 16.12
C GLU A 61 -9.06 -3.79 17.23
N GLU A 62 -10.26 -3.26 17.44
CA GLU A 62 -11.22 -3.80 18.40
C GLU A 62 -11.59 -5.26 18.11
N LEU A 63 -11.94 -5.56 16.84
CA LEU A 63 -12.33 -6.91 16.40
C LEU A 63 -11.23 -7.93 16.70
N TRP A 64 -9.99 -7.64 16.37
CA TRP A 64 -8.91 -8.60 16.48
C TRP A 64 -8.31 -8.66 17.88
N LEU A 65 -8.06 -7.54 18.53
CA LEU A 65 -7.35 -7.53 19.81
C LEU A 65 -8.29 -7.56 21.01
N VAL A 66 -9.36 -6.77 20.97
CA VAL A 66 -10.28 -6.72 22.12
C VAL A 66 -11.23 -7.92 22.13
N GLN A 67 -11.86 -8.19 20.99
CA GLN A 67 -12.88 -9.24 20.91
C GLN A 67 -12.25 -10.63 20.68
N THR A 68 -11.43 -10.80 19.62
CA THR A 68 -10.91 -12.13 19.25
C THR A 68 -9.85 -12.62 20.22
N VAL A 69 -8.83 -11.82 20.50
CA VAL A 69 -7.73 -12.19 21.41
C VAL A 69 -8.14 -12.03 22.87
N GLY A 70 -8.74 -10.88 23.22
CA GLY A 70 -9.13 -10.58 24.59
C GLY A 70 -10.41 -11.27 25.09
N GLY A 71 -11.24 -11.77 24.18
CA GLY A 71 -12.54 -12.37 24.53
C GLY A 71 -13.52 -11.37 25.16
N LEU A 72 -13.33 -10.08 24.98
CA LEU A 72 -14.12 -9.01 25.55
C LEU A 72 -15.28 -8.62 24.59
N PRO A 73 -16.40 -8.09 25.11
CA PRO A 73 -17.47 -7.59 24.24
C PRO A 73 -17.04 -6.32 23.50
N PRO A 74 -17.67 -6.01 22.35
CA PRO A 74 -17.44 -4.75 21.66
C PRO A 74 -17.83 -3.55 22.51
N LEU A 75 -17.15 -2.41 22.32
CA LEU A 75 -17.42 -1.17 23.02
C LEU A 75 -18.79 -0.57 22.67
N HIS A 76 -19.12 -0.63 21.40
CA HIS A 76 -20.35 -0.08 20.85
C HIS A 76 -21.06 -1.13 20.01
N GLY A 77 -21.82 -2.01 20.62
CA GLY A 77 -22.71 -3.02 20.06
C GLY A 77 -22.63 -3.29 18.55
N ASP A 78 -23.48 -2.62 17.79
CA ASP A 78 -23.63 -2.87 16.34
C ASP A 78 -22.72 -1.99 15.46
N LEU A 79 -21.81 -1.22 16.02
CA LEU A 79 -20.97 -0.27 15.25
C LEU A 79 -20.11 -0.98 14.20
N GLY A 80 -19.64 -2.18 14.49
CA GLY A 80 -18.78 -2.95 13.60
C GLY A 80 -19.37 -3.18 12.21
N GLN A 81 -20.69 -3.32 12.09
CA GLN A 81 -21.36 -3.53 10.80
C GLN A 81 -21.15 -2.38 9.81
N TYR A 82 -20.98 -1.15 10.31
CA TYR A 82 -20.78 0.03 9.45
C TYR A 82 -19.33 0.20 9.01
N TYR A 83 -18.40 -0.42 9.73
CA TYR A 83 -16.97 -0.39 9.42
C TYR A 83 -16.46 -1.65 8.71
N ASP A 84 -17.34 -2.59 8.36
CA ASP A 84 -16.99 -3.74 7.54
C ASP A 84 -16.72 -3.30 6.10
N ALA A 85 -15.48 -3.51 5.63
CA ALA A 85 -15.02 -3.06 4.31
C ALA A 85 -15.58 -3.91 3.17
N ILE A 86 -16.02 -5.14 3.43
CA ILE A 86 -16.57 -6.07 2.44
C ILE A 86 -18.06 -5.81 2.25
N GLU A 87 -18.79 -5.67 3.36
CA GLU A 87 -20.23 -5.45 3.32
C GLU A 87 -20.59 -4.01 2.87
N ASN A 88 -19.69 -3.04 3.09
CA ASN A 88 -19.92 -1.64 2.76
C ASN A 88 -19.05 -1.17 1.58
N PRO A 89 -19.55 -1.14 0.36
CA PRO A 89 -18.84 -0.57 -0.79
C PRO A 89 -18.43 0.89 -0.57
N ARG A 90 -17.25 1.28 -1.07
CA ARG A 90 -16.67 2.61 -0.83
C ARG A 90 -17.62 3.76 -1.15
N ARG A 91 -18.40 3.66 -2.25
CA ARG A 91 -19.36 4.68 -2.68
C ARG A 91 -20.47 4.98 -1.66
N ASP A 92 -20.80 3.99 -0.80
CA ASP A 92 -21.93 4.07 0.12
C ASP A 92 -21.48 4.50 1.53
N ARG A 93 -20.17 4.53 1.81
CA ARG A 93 -19.59 4.77 3.14
C ARG A 93 -19.85 6.16 3.70
N GLY A 94 -20.07 7.16 2.84
CA GLY A 94 -20.41 8.52 3.27
C GLY A 94 -21.82 8.68 3.85
N GLU A 95 -22.71 7.71 3.60
CA GLU A 95 -24.10 7.74 4.06
C GLU A 95 -24.33 6.85 5.29
N LEU A 96 -23.31 6.13 5.75
CA LEU A 96 -23.43 5.23 6.89
C LEU A 96 -23.48 6.01 8.22
N PRO A 97 -24.22 5.51 9.22
CA PRO A 97 -24.29 6.12 10.55
C PRO A 97 -23.04 5.80 11.39
N ILE A 98 -21.90 6.31 10.93
CA ILE A 98 -20.60 6.14 11.57
C ILE A 98 -20.36 7.18 12.68
N LEU A 99 -19.35 6.96 13.49
CA LEU A 99 -18.90 7.96 14.46
C LEU A 99 -18.18 9.12 13.78
N HIS A 100 -18.34 10.31 14.34
CA HIS A 100 -17.74 11.53 13.86
C HIS A 100 -17.02 12.29 14.97
N ASP A 101 -16.12 13.19 14.61
CA ASP A 101 -15.53 14.22 15.44
C ASP A 101 -15.01 13.70 16.81
N ALA A 102 -15.53 14.23 17.89
CA ALA A 102 -15.10 13.89 19.25
C ALA A 102 -15.46 12.44 19.64
N GLU A 103 -16.60 11.92 19.19
CA GLU A 103 -17.03 10.54 19.47
C GLU A 103 -16.10 9.54 18.78
N LEU A 104 -15.73 9.80 17.53
CA LEU A 104 -14.77 8.99 16.79
C LEU A 104 -13.40 8.95 17.49
N ARG A 105 -12.90 10.11 17.90
CA ARG A 105 -11.61 10.21 18.62
C ARG A 105 -11.65 9.49 19.96
N ALA A 106 -12.75 9.60 20.70
CA ALA A 106 -12.95 8.90 21.96
C ALA A 106 -12.95 7.38 21.75
N TYR A 107 -13.68 6.89 20.74
CA TYR A 107 -13.69 5.48 20.38
C TYR A 107 -12.29 4.95 20.03
N MET A 108 -11.54 5.66 19.18
CA MET A 108 -10.16 5.29 18.82
C MET A 108 -9.25 5.19 20.07
N SER A 109 -9.42 6.08 21.04
CA SER A 109 -8.63 6.08 22.29
C SER A 109 -9.02 4.91 23.18
N GLU A 110 -10.31 4.68 23.39
CA GLU A 110 -10.83 3.61 24.26
C GLU A 110 -10.46 2.21 23.72
N VAL A 111 -10.56 2.01 22.41
CA VAL A 111 -10.09 0.76 21.76
C VAL A 111 -8.62 0.53 22.05
N ARG A 112 -7.78 1.56 21.89
CA ARG A 112 -6.33 1.45 22.14
C ARG A 112 -6.02 1.14 23.59
N GLU A 113 -6.71 1.74 24.55
CA GLU A 113 -6.55 1.46 25.97
C GLU A 113 -6.82 0.00 26.27
N ARG A 114 -7.93 -0.55 25.75
CA ARG A 114 -8.26 -1.98 25.91
C ARG A 114 -7.28 -2.90 25.21
N THR A 115 -6.82 -2.51 24.02
CA THR A 115 -5.78 -3.26 23.30
C THR A 115 -4.51 -3.42 24.14
N LEU A 116 -4.08 -2.34 24.80
CA LEU A 116 -2.90 -2.39 25.65
C LEU A 116 -3.13 -3.23 26.92
N GLU A 117 -4.32 -3.18 27.51
CA GLU A 117 -4.70 -4.05 28.63
C GLU A 117 -4.64 -5.54 28.23
N VAL A 118 -5.18 -5.89 27.05
CA VAL A 118 -5.12 -7.26 26.52
C VAL A 118 -3.67 -7.70 26.28
N LEU A 119 -2.82 -6.81 25.72
CA LEU A 119 -1.41 -7.10 25.46
C LEU A 119 -0.63 -7.51 26.73
N GLU A 120 -0.96 -6.94 27.90
CA GLU A 120 -0.29 -7.29 29.15
C GLU A 120 -0.58 -8.74 29.57
N GLY A 121 -1.74 -9.29 29.20
CA GLY A 121 -2.22 -10.62 29.64
C GLY A 121 -1.86 -11.78 28.70
N VAL A 122 -1.39 -11.53 27.45
CA VAL A 122 -1.21 -12.58 26.44
C VAL A 122 0.23 -13.06 26.29
N ASP A 123 0.40 -14.29 25.82
CA ASP A 123 1.70 -14.85 25.45
C ASP A 123 1.98 -14.61 23.98
N ILE A 124 3.03 -13.83 23.70
CA ILE A 124 3.50 -13.49 22.35
C ILE A 124 4.81 -14.18 21.97
N ALA A 125 5.22 -15.19 22.71
CA ALA A 125 6.44 -15.94 22.43
C ALA A 125 6.34 -16.66 21.06
N PRO A 126 7.48 -17.03 20.44
CA PRO A 126 7.48 -17.82 19.20
C PRO A 126 6.76 -19.18 19.33
N GLY A 127 6.67 -19.70 20.55
CA GLY A 127 6.01 -20.97 20.88
C GLY A 127 4.58 -20.84 21.41
N ALA A 128 3.96 -19.65 21.34
CA ALA A 128 2.58 -19.45 21.79
C ALA A 128 1.62 -20.47 21.13
N GLU A 129 0.66 -21.00 21.90
CA GLU A 129 -0.32 -21.97 21.38
C GLU A 129 -1.19 -21.38 20.29
N ASP A 130 -1.66 -20.14 20.52
CA ASP A 130 -2.47 -19.42 19.54
C ASP A 130 -1.59 -18.89 18.39
N PRO A 131 -1.84 -19.34 17.14
CA PRO A 131 -1.11 -18.84 15.98
C PRO A 131 -1.18 -17.33 15.76
N LEU A 132 -2.27 -16.66 16.19
CA LEU A 132 -2.44 -15.22 16.10
C LEU A 132 -1.43 -14.47 16.99
N LEU A 133 -1.04 -15.07 18.09
CA LEU A 133 -0.15 -14.47 19.08
C LEU A 133 1.34 -14.76 18.83
N ARG A 134 1.64 -15.81 18.05
CA ARG A 134 3.03 -16.22 17.78
C ARG A 134 3.84 -15.08 17.19
N GLU A 135 4.95 -14.76 17.83
CA GLU A 135 5.85 -13.66 17.43
C GLU A 135 5.10 -12.31 17.29
N GLY A 136 3.95 -12.15 17.96
CA GLY A 136 3.13 -10.93 17.89
C GLY A 136 2.41 -10.72 16.56
N PHE A 137 2.16 -11.78 15.79
CA PHE A 137 1.60 -11.72 14.43
C PHE A 137 0.39 -10.79 14.30
N VAL A 138 -0.62 -10.93 15.17
CA VAL A 138 -1.84 -10.12 15.08
C VAL A 138 -1.58 -8.63 15.28
N TYR A 139 -0.64 -8.28 16.13
CA TYR A 139 -0.24 -6.89 16.37
C TYR A 139 0.49 -6.29 15.16
N GLU A 140 1.41 -7.05 14.55
CA GLU A 140 2.08 -6.63 13.31
C GLU A 140 1.08 -6.48 12.15
N MET A 141 0.08 -7.37 12.08
CA MET A 141 -1.01 -7.27 11.11
C MET A 141 -1.78 -5.95 11.26
N LEU A 142 -2.12 -5.57 12.49
CA LEU A 142 -2.86 -4.33 12.77
C LEU A 142 -2.04 -3.09 12.48
N VAL A 143 -0.76 -3.10 12.86
CA VAL A 143 0.17 -2.02 12.49
C VAL A 143 0.26 -1.89 10.98
N ALA A 144 0.44 -2.99 10.26
CA ALA A 144 0.51 -2.97 8.80
C ALA A 144 -0.80 -2.50 8.16
N HIS A 145 -1.96 -2.91 8.70
CA HIS A 145 -3.28 -2.47 8.26
C HIS A 145 -3.46 -0.96 8.44
N GLU A 146 -3.15 -0.39 9.61
CA GLU A 146 -3.22 1.05 9.85
C GLU A 146 -2.29 1.82 8.90
N LEU A 147 -1.06 1.32 8.67
CA LEU A 147 -0.11 1.93 7.74
C LEU A 147 -0.57 1.86 6.28
N GLN A 148 -1.27 0.82 5.85
CA GLN A 148 -1.88 0.73 4.52
C GLN A 148 -3.04 1.73 4.35
N HIS A 149 -3.85 1.91 5.40
CA HIS A 149 -4.90 2.93 5.40
C HIS A 149 -4.34 4.36 5.34
N GLN A 150 -3.17 4.63 5.90
CA GLN A 150 -2.50 5.94 5.74
C GLN A 150 -2.19 6.24 4.27
N GLU A 151 -1.78 5.24 3.49
CA GLU A 151 -1.60 5.42 2.04
C GLU A 151 -2.93 5.69 1.33
N THR A 152 -4.01 4.98 1.71
CA THR A 152 -5.36 5.25 1.19
C THR A 152 -5.84 6.67 1.52
N MET A 153 -5.57 7.14 2.73
CA MET A 153 -5.85 8.53 3.14
C MET A 153 -5.05 9.53 2.30
N LEU A 154 -3.77 9.26 2.02
CA LEU A 154 -2.94 10.11 1.15
C LEU A 154 -3.48 10.13 -0.30
N GLN A 155 -4.03 9.03 -0.81
CA GLN A 155 -4.72 9.03 -2.11
C GLN A 155 -5.96 9.93 -2.10
N LEU A 156 -6.69 9.97 -0.99
CA LEU A 156 -7.83 10.88 -0.85
C LEU A 156 -7.35 12.35 -0.73
N LEU A 157 -6.33 12.61 0.08
CA LEU A 157 -5.73 13.94 0.22
C LEU A 157 -5.18 14.48 -1.12
N GLN A 158 -4.76 13.59 -2.02
CA GLN A 158 -4.38 13.94 -3.39
C GLN A 158 -5.53 14.62 -4.15
N MET A 159 -6.79 14.30 -3.83
CA MET A 159 -8.00 14.83 -4.48
C MET A 159 -8.53 16.11 -3.84
N LEU A 160 -7.90 16.62 -2.78
CA LEU A 160 -8.35 17.85 -2.12
C LEU A 160 -8.30 19.04 -3.09
N ASP A 161 -9.36 19.86 -3.05
CA ASP A 161 -9.51 21.12 -3.75
C ASP A 161 -8.92 22.32 -2.97
N VAL A 162 -8.45 22.08 -1.75
CA VAL A 162 -7.79 23.06 -0.87
C VAL A 162 -6.36 22.64 -0.60
N PRO A 163 -5.42 23.60 -0.45
CA PRO A 163 -4.04 23.27 -0.14
C PRO A 163 -3.92 22.49 1.16
N TYR A 164 -3.33 21.30 1.08
CA TYR A 164 -2.99 20.47 2.21
C TYR A 164 -1.46 20.35 2.33
N ARG A 165 -0.96 20.50 3.55
CA ARG A 165 0.43 20.18 3.90
C ARG A 165 0.46 19.55 5.28
N PRO A 166 1.25 18.50 5.50
CA PRO A 166 1.53 18.02 6.85
C PRO A 166 2.04 19.17 7.74
N ALA A 167 1.81 19.06 9.04
CA ALA A 167 2.44 19.96 9.99
C ALA A 167 3.98 19.94 9.82
N GLU A 168 4.66 21.05 10.09
CA GLU A 168 6.11 21.15 9.84
C GLU A 168 6.91 20.05 10.56
N ALA A 169 6.52 19.73 11.79
CA ALA A 169 7.13 18.67 12.59
C ALA A 169 6.94 17.25 12.00
N ASP A 170 5.93 17.07 11.15
CA ASP A 170 5.57 15.77 10.58
C ASP A 170 5.92 15.67 9.08
N ARG A 171 6.46 16.75 8.50
CA ARG A 171 6.72 16.83 7.05
C ARG A 171 7.60 15.69 6.55
N GLU A 172 8.67 15.35 7.28
CA GLU A 172 9.59 14.27 6.90
C GLU A 172 8.90 12.89 6.81
N ARG A 173 7.78 12.70 7.54
CA ARG A 173 7.02 11.46 7.53
C ARG A 173 6.24 11.24 6.23
N PHE A 174 5.92 12.33 5.52
CA PHE A 174 5.03 12.34 4.36
C PHE A 174 5.66 12.98 3.12
N GLU A 175 6.95 13.30 3.14
CA GLU A 175 7.64 13.75 1.93
C GLU A 175 7.96 12.57 1.01
N PRO A 176 7.80 12.74 -0.31
CA PRO A 176 8.23 11.73 -1.26
C PRO A 176 9.70 11.40 -1.05
N VAL A 177 10.02 10.11 -0.95
CA VAL A 177 11.41 9.67 -0.89
C VAL A 177 12.12 10.15 -2.16
N PRO A 178 13.26 10.87 -2.06
CA PRO A 178 14.04 11.22 -3.21
C PRO A 178 14.43 9.95 -3.97
N ILE A 179 14.09 9.88 -5.24
CA ILE A 179 14.57 8.82 -6.12
C ILE A 179 15.99 9.22 -6.47
N ASP A 180 16.92 8.31 -6.28
CA ASP A 180 18.32 8.54 -6.63
C ASP A 180 18.37 8.90 -8.12
N GLU A 181 18.82 10.12 -8.43
CA GLU A 181 18.84 10.69 -9.77
C GLU A 181 19.93 10.04 -10.64
N GLY A 182 19.99 8.73 -10.66
CA GLY A 182 20.73 8.00 -11.66
C GLY A 182 20.16 8.42 -13.02
N GLY A 183 20.96 9.12 -13.81
CA GLY A 183 20.51 9.73 -15.05
C GLY A 183 19.89 8.73 -16.03
N PRO A 184 19.28 9.22 -17.13
CA PRO A 184 18.39 8.46 -18.01
C PRO A 184 19.15 7.43 -18.83
N GLN A 185 19.39 6.29 -18.28
CA GLN A 185 19.65 5.06 -19.05
C GLN A 185 19.15 3.88 -18.21
N PRO A 186 18.11 3.20 -18.65
CA PRO A 186 17.81 1.88 -18.11
C PRO A 186 18.88 0.92 -18.60
N ASP A 187 19.94 0.71 -17.83
CA ASP A 187 20.70 -0.52 -17.96
C ASP A 187 19.75 -1.63 -17.60
N ALA A 188 19.30 -2.37 -18.59
CA ALA A 188 18.48 -3.54 -18.34
C ALA A 188 19.32 -4.59 -17.60
N LEU A 189 18.74 -5.13 -16.54
CA LEU A 189 19.33 -6.24 -15.80
C LEU A 189 18.90 -7.54 -16.45
N ARG A 190 19.87 -8.42 -16.72
CA ARG A 190 19.62 -9.73 -17.35
C ARG A 190 19.61 -10.83 -16.29
N PHE A 191 18.54 -11.63 -16.30
CA PHE A 191 18.36 -12.79 -15.44
C PHE A 191 18.29 -14.05 -16.31
N PRO A 192 19.08 -15.10 -16.01
CA PRO A 192 19.05 -16.35 -16.76
C PRO A 192 17.75 -17.13 -16.51
N ALA A 193 17.40 -18.01 -17.42
CA ALA A 193 16.37 -19.00 -17.14
C ALA A 193 16.80 -19.88 -15.94
N GLY A 194 15.85 -20.19 -15.05
CA GLY A 194 16.15 -21.00 -13.87
C GLY A 194 15.04 -20.96 -12.83
N THR A 195 15.35 -21.60 -11.71
CA THR A 195 14.46 -21.69 -10.56
C THR A 195 14.76 -20.53 -9.60
N TYR A 196 13.73 -19.78 -9.22
CA TYR A 196 13.81 -18.65 -8.28
C TYR A 196 12.90 -18.89 -7.09
N GLU A 197 13.39 -18.53 -5.90
CA GLU A 197 12.62 -18.62 -4.67
C GLU A 197 11.78 -17.36 -4.48
N ILE A 198 10.46 -17.51 -4.50
CA ILE A 198 9.46 -16.45 -4.46
C ILE A 198 8.61 -16.58 -3.20
N GLY A 199 8.27 -15.46 -2.59
CA GLY A 199 7.40 -15.38 -1.42
C GLY A 199 8.15 -15.20 -0.11
N ALA A 200 7.41 -14.85 0.93
CA ALA A 200 7.92 -14.56 2.25
C ALA A 200 8.36 -15.83 2.99
N PRO A 201 9.42 -15.76 3.82
CA PRO A 201 9.83 -16.87 4.67
C PRO A 201 8.76 -17.18 5.72
N ASP A 202 8.82 -18.38 6.32
CA ASP A 202 7.85 -18.84 7.32
C ASP A 202 7.93 -18.07 8.65
N ARG A 203 9.00 -17.31 8.87
CA ARG A 203 9.21 -16.52 10.09
C ARG A 203 8.93 -15.03 9.86
N GLY A 204 8.60 -14.35 10.94
CA GLY A 204 8.24 -12.93 10.92
C GLY A 204 6.86 -12.67 10.34
N PHE A 205 6.49 -11.40 10.29
CA PHE A 205 5.20 -10.99 9.73
C PHE A 205 5.24 -10.93 8.21
N ALA A 206 4.30 -11.60 7.57
CA ALA A 206 3.90 -11.43 6.19
C ALA A 206 2.42 -11.80 6.07
N TYR A 207 1.72 -11.22 5.11
CA TYR A 207 0.35 -11.61 4.83
C TYR A 207 0.27 -12.99 4.19
N ASP A 208 -0.88 -13.62 4.27
CA ASP A 208 -1.13 -14.95 3.74
C ASP A 208 -0.84 -15.08 2.24
N ASN A 209 -1.15 -14.04 1.45
CA ASN A 209 -0.91 -14.03 0.01
C ASN A 209 0.58 -13.91 -0.39
N GLU A 210 1.44 -13.57 0.56
CA GLU A 210 2.90 -13.60 0.37
C GLU A 210 3.48 -15.00 0.56
N ARG A 211 2.68 -15.99 0.95
CA ARG A 211 3.08 -17.36 1.37
C ARG A 211 2.31 -18.44 0.65
N PRO A 212 2.83 -19.68 0.62
CA PRO A 212 4.16 -20.09 1.09
C PRO A 212 5.28 -19.60 0.16
N ARG A 213 6.51 -19.51 0.69
CA ARG A 213 7.69 -19.38 -0.16
C ARG A 213 7.85 -20.63 -1.01
N HIS A 214 8.05 -20.47 -2.30
CA HIS A 214 8.06 -21.58 -3.24
C HIS A 214 8.99 -21.32 -4.44
N ALA A 215 9.40 -22.40 -5.07
CA ALA A 215 10.23 -22.36 -6.27
C ALA A 215 9.37 -22.08 -7.53
N VAL A 216 9.82 -21.12 -8.34
CA VAL A 216 9.18 -20.75 -9.62
C VAL A 216 10.21 -20.86 -10.73
N GLU A 217 9.86 -21.59 -11.80
CA GLU A 217 10.67 -21.65 -13.01
C GLU A 217 10.40 -20.41 -13.88
N LEU A 218 11.42 -19.59 -14.09
CA LEU A 218 11.34 -18.42 -14.96
C LEU A 218 12.16 -18.66 -16.22
N ALA A 219 11.63 -18.28 -17.37
CA ALA A 219 12.41 -18.12 -18.59
C ALA A 219 13.44 -16.98 -18.39
N GLY A 220 14.49 -16.95 -19.21
CA GLY A 220 15.42 -15.82 -19.18
C GLY A 220 14.71 -14.51 -19.53
N PHE A 221 14.94 -13.46 -18.77
CA PHE A 221 14.32 -12.16 -18.98
C PHE A 221 15.31 -11.01 -18.74
N GLU A 222 14.98 -9.85 -19.28
CA GLU A 222 15.60 -8.59 -18.98
C GLU A 222 14.57 -7.67 -18.33
N ILE A 223 14.98 -6.88 -17.34
CA ILE A 223 14.13 -5.92 -16.65
C ILE A 223 14.88 -4.59 -16.49
N ASP A 224 14.22 -3.48 -16.76
CA ASP A 224 14.82 -2.16 -16.62
C ASP A 224 15.19 -1.89 -15.15
N ARG A 225 16.37 -1.33 -14.91
CA ARG A 225 16.86 -1.05 -13.56
C ARG A 225 16.00 -0.04 -12.81
N THR A 226 15.40 0.93 -13.53
CA THR A 226 14.57 2.01 -12.98
C THR A 226 13.15 1.97 -13.53
N ALA A 227 12.21 2.56 -12.80
CA ALA A 227 10.84 2.78 -13.29
C ALA A 227 10.83 3.81 -14.44
N VAL A 228 9.77 3.77 -15.26
CA VAL A 228 9.53 4.73 -16.35
C VAL A 228 9.35 6.13 -15.78
N THR A 229 10.10 7.10 -16.31
CA THR A 229 10.06 8.50 -15.86
C THR A 229 8.93 9.29 -16.51
N ASN A 230 8.58 10.42 -15.90
CA ASN A 230 7.66 11.40 -16.49
C ASN A 230 8.14 11.88 -17.87
N ALA A 231 9.45 12.08 -18.05
CA ALA A 231 10.01 12.50 -19.35
C ALA A 231 9.73 11.46 -20.44
N SER A 232 9.96 10.17 -20.15
CA SER A 232 9.71 9.08 -21.10
C SER A 232 8.22 8.95 -21.40
N TYR A 233 7.37 9.15 -20.41
CA TYR A 233 5.91 9.10 -20.60
C TYR A 233 5.41 10.31 -21.42
N MET A 234 5.98 11.50 -21.24
CA MET A 234 5.71 12.67 -22.10
C MET A 234 6.06 12.42 -23.56
N GLN A 235 7.18 11.75 -23.84
CA GLN A 235 7.54 11.35 -25.19
C GLN A 235 6.48 10.43 -25.80
N TYR A 236 6.08 9.40 -25.07
CA TYR A 236 5.00 8.47 -25.46
C TYR A 236 3.72 9.21 -25.83
N MET A 237 3.27 10.12 -24.94
CA MET A 237 2.08 10.95 -25.22
C MET A 237 2.24 11.80 -26.46
N GLY A 238 3.43 12.40 -26.67
CA GLY A 238 3.72 13.22 -27.84
C GLY A 238 3.68 12.46 -29.16
N GLU A 239 4.08 11.19 -29.17
CA GLU A 239 4.12 10.34 -30.36
C GLU A 239 2.79 9.65 -30.65
N THR A 240 2.02 9.31 -29.62
CA THR A 240 0.81 8.49 -29.76
C THR A 240 -0.51 9.26 -29.57
N GLY A 241 -0.46 10.43 -28.96
CA GLY A 241 -1.66 11.14 -28.52
C GLY A 241 -2.35 10.51 -27.31
N ALA A 242 -1.64 9.68 -26.54
CA ALA A 242 -2.19 9.07 -25.31
C ALA A 242 -2.61 10.14 -24.30
N GLU A 243 -3.61 9.80 -23.48
CA GLU A 243 -4.09 10.67 -22.40
C GLU A 243 -3.01 10.91 -21.34
N PRO A 244 -2.97 12.10 -20.74
CA PRO A 244 -2.02 12.39 -19.68
C PRO A 244 -2.36 11.57 -18.40
N PRO A 245 -1.37 11.30 -17.52
CA PRO A 245 -1.61 10.78 -16.19
C PRO A 245 -2.65 11.63 -15.44
N MET A 246 -3.43 10.97 -14.55
CA MET A 246 -4.41 11.69 -13.73
C MET A 246 -3.74 12.84 -12.98
N TYR A 247 -4.41 13.97 -12.82
CA TYR A 247 -3.93 15.21 -12.21
C TYR A 247 -2.91 16.02 -13.02
N TRP A 248 -2.58 15.63 -14.27
CA TRP A 248 -1.76 16.47 -15.14
C TRP A 248 -2.62 17.35 -16.04
N GLU A 249 -2.18 18.59 -16.21
CA GLU A 249 -2.80 19.56 -17.10
C GLU A 249 -1.76 20.27 -17.95
N ARG A 250 -2.17 20.69 -19.17
CA ARG A 250 -1.29 21.51 -20.03
C ARG A 250 -1.23 22.93 -19.52
N ASP A 251 0.00 23.43 -19.34
CA ASP A 251 0.25 24.84 -19.05
C ASP A 251 1.25 25.39 -20.07
N GLY A 252 0.73 26.10 -21.07
CA GLY A 252 1.54 26.59 -22.18
C GLY A 252 2.21 25.45 -22.95
N GLN A 253 3.55 25.38 -22.91
CA GLN A 253 4.33 24.31 -23.55
C GLN A 253 4.68 23.15 -22.60
N GLY A 254 4.36 23.29 -21.33
CA GLY A 254 4.72 22.33 -20.29
C GLY A 254 3.54 21.51 -19.76
N TRP A 255 3.84 20.74 -18.74
CA TRP A 255 2.86 20.00 -17.94
C TRP A 255 2.95 20.43 -16.48
N THR A 256 1.81 20.63 -15.86
CA THR A 256 1.69 20.81 -14.42
C THR A 256 0.93 19.64 -13.83
N ARG A 257 1.14 19.41 -12.54
CA ARG A 257 0.41 18.42 -11.74
C ARG A 257 -0.20 19.11 -10.53
N THR A 258 -1.46 18.89 -10.31
CA THR A 258 -2.12 19.26 -9.05
C THR A 258 -2.09 18.09 -8.09
N ALA A 259 -1.54 18.32 -6.91
CA ALA A 259 -1.41 17.35 -5.82
C ALA A 259 -1.79 18.03 -4.51
N MET A 260 -2.74 17.47 -3.77
CA MET A 260 -3.12 18.00 -2.45
C MET A 260 -3.47 19.52 -2.50
N GLY A 261 -4.23 19.94 -3.51
CA GLY A 261 -4.60 21.33 -3.74
C GLY A 261 -3.44 22.26 -4.15
N ILE A 262 -2.27 21.71 -4.50
CA ILE A 262 -1.09 22.49 -4.89
C ILE A 262 -0.70 22.10 -6.31
N THR A 263 -0.67 23.10 -7.20
CA THR A 263 -0.21 22.93 -8.58
C THR A 263 1.26 23.27 -8.72
N ALA A 264 2.02 22.39 -9.38
CA ALA A 264 3.44 22.56 -9.64
C ALA A 264 3.82 21.98 -11.02
N PRO A 265 4.93 22.43 -11.64
CA PRO A 265 5.48 21.79 -12.83
C PRO A 265 5.75 20.30 -12.58
N VAL A 266 5.50 19.46 -13.59
CA VAL A 266 5.84 18.05 -13.54
C VAL A 266 7.35 17.89 -13.60
N ASP A 267 7.93 17.25 -12.60
CA ASP A 267 9.35 16.90 -12.57
C ASP A 267 9.61 15.75 -13.57
N PRO A 268 10.40 15.98 -14.64
CA PRO A 268 10.62 15.01 -15.69
C PRO A 268 11.38 13.76 -15.24
N MET A 269 12.16 13.84 -14.15
CA MET A 269 13.02 12.75 -13.70
C MET A 269 12.33 11.79 -12.72
N ARG A 270 11.19 12.16 -12.17
CA ARG A 270 10.45 11.28 -11.28
C ARG A 270 9.68 10.18 -12.03
N PRO A 271 9.40 9.03 -11.40
CA PRO A 271 8.53 8.01 -11.98
C PRO A 271 7.19 8.61 -12.37
N VAL A 272 6.65 8.16 -13.51
CA VAL A 272 5.26 8.42 -13.84
C VAL A 272 4.37 7.70 -12.82
N VAL A 273 3.34 8.38 -12.34
CA VAL A 273 2.33 7.86 -11.42
C VAL A 273 0.93 8.28 -11.85
N HIS A 274 -0.07 7.66 -11.26
CA HIS A 274 -1.48 7.93 -11.56
C HIS A 274 -1.87 7.51 -12.98
N ILE A 275 -1.36 6.37 -13.41
CA ILE A 275 -1.74 5.66 -14.63
C ILE A 275 -2.38 4.32 -14.28
N SER A 276 -3.35 3.90 -15.08
CA SER A 276 -3.98 2.59 -14.99
C SER A 276 -3.06 1.48 -15.50
N TRP A 277 -3.40 0.22 -15.19
CA TRP A 277 -2.72 -0.94 -15.78
C TRP A 277 -2.80 -0.93 -17.32
N HIS A 278 -3.95 -0.55 -17.88
CA HIS A 278 -4.14 -0.48 -19.32
C HIS A 278 -3.21 0.54 -20.00
N GLU A 279 -2.99 1.68 -19.36
CA GLU A 279 -2.06 2.71 -19.84
C GLU A 279 -0.61 2.26 -19.70
N ALA A 280 -0.28 1.59 -18.60
CA ALA A 280 1.04 1.00 -18.37
C ALA A 280 1.38 -0.07 -19.42
N ASP A 281 0.44 -0.98 -19.72
CA ASP A 281 0.60 -2.01 -20.72
C ASP A 281 0.67 -1.44 -22.15
N ALA A 282 -0.11 -0.38 -22.46
CA ALA A 282 -0.04 0.31 -23.74
C ALA A 282 1.32 1.01 -23.92
N TYR A 283 1.83 1.66 -22.88
CA TYR A 283 3.19 2.23 -22.88
C TYR A 283 4.25 1.15 -23.13
N ALA A 284 4.17 0.02 -22.41
CA ALA A 284 5.14 -1.05 -22.55
C ALA A 284 5.19 -1.60 -23.98
N ARG A 285 4.03 -1.80 -24.62
CA ARG A 285 3.95 -2.22 -26.05
C ARG A 285 4.51 -1.19 -27.02
N TRP A 286 4.24 0.12 -26.78
CA TRP A 286 4.83 1.19 -27.59
C TRP A 286 6.35 1.18 -27.49
N ALA A 287 6.91 0.94 -26.31
CA ALA A 287 8.34 0.81 -26.09
C ALA A 287 8.95 -0.49 -26.67
N GLY A 288 8.14 -1.37 -27.28
CA GLY A 288 8.59 -2.66 -27.79
C GLY A 288 8.91 -3.69 -26.72
N LYS A 289 8.43 -3.48 -25.49
CA LYS A 289 8.63 -4.29 -24.30
C LYS A 289 7.29 -4.76 -23.71
N ARG A 290 7.33 -5.31 -22.50
CA ARG A 290 6.16 -5.73 -21.72
C ARG A 290 6.29 -5.31 -20.26
N LEU A 291 5.20 -5.43 -19.51
CA LEU A 291 5.27 -5.39 -18.06
C LEU A 291 5.93 -6.68 -17.54
N PRO A 292 6.71 -6.62 -16.45
CA PRO A 292 7.21 -7.82 -15.79
C PRO A 292 6.06 -8.63 -15.20
N THR A 293 6.24 -9.92 -15.04
CA THR A 293 5.42 -10.70 -14.11
C THR A 293 5.80 -10.33 -12.67
N GLU A 294 4.91 -10.58 -11.72
CA GLU A 294 5.23 -10.36 -10.31
C GLU A 294 6.43 -11.18 -9.82
N PHE A 295 6.63 -12.35 -10.42
CA PHE A 295 7.73 -13.26 -10.10
C PHE A 295 9.08 -12.75 -10.63
N GLU A 296 9.12 -12.26 -11.87
CA GLU A 296 10.30 -11.60 -12.45
C GLU A 296 10.67 -10.36 -11.64
N TRP A 297 9.67 -9.56 -11.25
CA TRP A 297 9.88 -8.39 -10.44
C TRP A 297 10.50 -8.74 -9.09
N GLU A 298 9.93 -9.75 -8.37
CA GLU A 298 10.43 -10.17 -7.06
C GLU A 298 11.84 -10.74 -7.15
N ALA A 299 12.11 -11.60 -8.14
CA ALA A 299 13.44 -12.16 -8.39
C ALA A 299 14.49 -11.05 -8.64
N ALA A 300 14.09 -10.00 -9.36
CA ALA A 300 14.98 -8.88 -9.68
C ALA A 300 15.11 -7.85 -8.55
N SER A 301 14.18 -7.81 -7.59
CA SER A 301 14.04 -6.72 -6.61
C SER A 301 15.31 -6.34 -5.84
N PRO A 302 16.24 -7.26 -5.48
CA PRO A 302 17.47 -6.88 -4.81
C PRO A 302 18.44 -6.01 -5.66
N HIS A 303 18.20 -5.93 -6.96
CA HIS A 303 19.05 -5.26 -7.94
C HIS A 303 18.39 -4.05 -8.62
N LEU A 304 17.10 -3.80 -8.30
CA LEU A 304 16.33 -2.69 -8.86
C LEU A 304 16.61 -1.38 -8.11
N ASP A 305 16.68 -0.28 -8.87
CA ASP A 305 16.83 1.06 -8.32
C ASP A 305 15.47 1.79 -8.25
N GLY A 306 15.34 2.72 -7.32
CA GLY A 306 14.17 3.60 -7.19
C GLY A 306 12.90 2.91 -6.67
N ILE A 307 13.00 1.70 -6.11
CA ILE A 307 11.87 1.05 -5.41
C ILE A 307 11.39 1.96 -4.28
N GLY A 308 10.08 2.12 -4.16
CA GLY A 308 9.44 3.01 -3.18
C GLY A 308 9.07 4.39 -3.73
N GLY A 309 9.36 4.67 -5.00
CA GLY A 309 8.90 5.91 -5.65
C GLY A 309 7.47 5.83 -6.16
N ALA A 310 7.10 4.70 -6.68
CA ALA A 310 5.76 4.37 -7.18
C ALA A 310 5.52 2.86 -7.06
N TRP A 311 4.28 2.45 -6.83
CA TRP A 311 3.87 1.07 -7.11
C TRP A 311 4.09 0.78 -8.59
N GLU A 312 4.50 -0.42 -8.90
CA GLU A 312 4.79 -0.83 -10.28
C GLU A 312 3.78 -1.90 -10.72
N TRP A 313 2.97 -1.58 -11.74
CA TRP A 313 2.05 -2.53 -12.34
C TRP A 313 2.81 -3.71 -12.95
N THR A 314 2.33 -4.92 -12.68
CA THR A 314 2.84 -6.15 -13.30
C THR A 314 1.83 -6.72 -14.29
N SER A 315 2.26 -7.65 -15.14
CA SER A 315 1.35 -8.39 -16.03
C SER A 315 0.53 -9.46 -15.31
N SER A 316 0.87 -9.79 -14.05
CA SER A 316 0.24 -10.86 -13.29
C SER A 316 -1.14 -10.50 -12.78
N ASP A 317 -2.08 -11.43 -12.90
CA ASP A 317 -3.32 -11.41 -12.15
C ASP A 317 -3.06 -11.74 -10.68
N PHE A 318 -3.90 -11.22 -9.78
CA PHE A 318 -3.77 -11.54 -8.36
C PHE A 318 -4.33 -12.94 -8.08
N ARG A 319 -3.46 -13.93 -7.96
CA ARG A 319 -3.79 -15.33 -7.73
C ARG A 319 -3.08 -15.89 -6.51
N ALA A 320 -3.66 -16.92 -5.91
CA ALA A 320 -3.04 -17.65 -4.81
C ALA A 320 -1.73 -18.33 -5.27
N TYR A 321 -0.72 -18.32 -4.41
CA TYR A 321 0.48 -19.13 -4.62
C TYR A 321 0.17 -20.62 -4.46
N PRO A 322 0.92 -21.53 -5.10
CA PRO A 322 0.80 -22.97 -4.87
C PRO A 322 0.95 -23.31 -3.38
N GLY A 323 -0.04 -24.01 -2.81
CA GLY A 323 -0.05 -24.35 -1.39
C GLY A 323 -0.55 -23.23 -0.45
N PHE A 324 -1.11 -22.15 -0.99
CA PHE A 324 -1.71 -21.08 -0.20
C PHE A 324 -2.73 -21.61 0.82
N ALA A 325 -2.72 -21.01 2.00
CA ALA A 325 -3.73 -21.20 3.04
C ALA A 325 -4.08 -19.83 3.64
N ALA A 326 -5.36 -19.50 3.65
CA ALA A 326 -5.82 -18.25 4.22
C ALA A 326 -5.49 -18.15 5.71
N PHE A 327 -4.97 -17.01 6.15
CA PHE A 327 -4.68 -16.72 7.54
C PHE A 327 -4.53 -15.21 7.78
N PRO A 328 -5.17 -14.67 8.84
CA PRO A 328 -6.10 -15.33 9.76
C PRO A 328 -7.54 -15.39 9.26
N TYR A 329 -7.87 -14.73 8.14
CA TYR A 329 -9.22 -14.67 7.59
C TYR A 329 -9.19 -14.58 6.05
N ASN A 330 -10.28 -15.02 5.42
CA ASN A 330 -10.36 -15.10 3.95
C ASN A 330 -10.44 -13.73 3.26
N GLU A 331 -11.03 -12.77 3.92
CA GLU A 331 -11.43 -11.49 3.31
C GLU A 331 -10.26 -10.59 2.96
N TYR A 332 -9.06 -10.89 3.48
CA TYR A 332 -7.86 -10.14 3.10
C TYR A 332 -7.39 -10.48 1.68
N SER A 333 -7.41 -11.75 1.28
CA SER A 333 -6.81 -12.21 0.02
C SER A 333 -7.80 -12.95 -0.88
N VAL A 334 -8.50 -13.96 -0.36
CA VAL A 334 -9.24 -14.96 -1.15
C VAL A 334 -10.32 -14.32 -2.01
N VAL A 335 -11.03 -13.33 -1.48
CA VAL A 335 -12.13 -12.63 -2.19
C VAL A 335 -11.65 -11.80 -3.38
N PHE A 336 -10.35 -11.52 -3.47
CA PHE A 336 -9.73 -10.74 -4.54
C PHE A 336 -8.99 -11.61 -5.57
N PHE A 337 -8.82 -12.91 -5.31
CA PHE A 337 -8.15 -13.79 -6.25
C PHE A 337 -8.97 -13.97 -7.54
N GLY A 338 -8.27 -13.96 -8.67
CA GLY A 338 -8.86 -14.16 -9.99
C GLY A 338 -8.17 -13.35 -11.06
N ASP A 339 -8.90 -13.00 -12.10
CA ASP A 339 -8.43 -12.22 -13.25
C ASP A 339 -8.88 -10.75 -13.25
N SER A 340 -9.68 -10.37 -12.24
CA SER A 340 -10.19 -9.00 -12.11
C SER A 340 -9.16 -8.02 -11.59
N TYR A 341 -8.20 -8.47 -10.78
CA TYR A 341 -7.19 -7.64 -10.14
C TYR A 341 -5.80 -7.93 -10.70
N LYS A 342 -5.01 -6.86 -10.87
CA LYS A 342 -3.61 -6.94 -11.26
C LYS A 342 -2.70 -6.69 -10.07
N VAL A 343 -1.59 -7.42 -10.02
CA VAL A 343 -0.59 -7.26 -8.96
C VAL A 343 0.25 -6.03 -9.20
N LEU A 344 0.49 -5.30 -8.11
CA LEU A 344 1.45 -4.20 -8.03
C LEU A 344 2.59 -4.60 -7.09
N ARG A 345 3.80 -4.22 -7.43
CA ARG A 345 5.01 -4.54 -6.65
C ARG A 345 5.77 -3.26 -6.29
N GLY A 346 6.64 -3.37 -5.30
CA GLY A 346 7.57 -2.31 -4.92
C GLY A 346 7.14 -1.54 -3.69
N ALA A 347 6.47 -0.52 -3.83
CA ALA A 347 5.88 0.40 -2.87
C ALA A 347 5.78 1.79 -3.52
N SER A 348 4.99 2.67 -2.98
CA SER A 348 4.99 4.09 -3.35
C SER A 348 5.73 4.93 -2.31
N TRP A 349 5.94 6.21 -2.63
CA TRP A 349 6.46 7.18 -1.65
C TRP A 349 5.57 7.30 -0.39
N ALA A 350 4.29 6.97 -0.51
CA ALA A 350 3.32 7.01 0.58
C ALA A 350 3.34 5.74 1.44
N THR A 351 3.93 4.65 0.94
CA THR A 351 3.96 3.37 1.64
C THR A 351 5.00 3.39 2.75
N HIS A 352 4.58 3.04 3.96
CA HIS A 352 5.51 2.95 5.08
C HIS A 352 6.49 1.77 4.92
N ALA A 353 7.75 1.95 5.38
CA ALA A 353 8.82 0.95 5.23
C ALA A 353 8.47 -0.44 5.79
N ARG A 354 7.62 -0.53 6.83
CA ARG A 354 7.17 -1.82 7.39
C ARG A 354 6.26 -2.60 6.44
N VAL A 355 5.55 -1.91 5.54
CA VAL A 355 4.70 -2.54 4.51
C VAL A 355 5.51 -2.83 3.26
N ALA A 356 6.47 -1.97 2.92
CA ALA A 356 7.30 -2.02 1.72
C ALA A 356 8.33 -3.18 1.72
N ARG A 357 7.86 -4.43 1.83
CA ARG A 357 8.71 -5.62 1.71
C ARG A 357 8.84 -6.05 0.25
N PRO A 358 9.95 -6.65 -0.18
CA PRO A 358 10.09 -7.19 -1.53
C PRO A 358 9.03 -8.25 -1.87
N THR A 359 8.55 -8.99 -0.88
CA THR A 359 7.53 -10.03 -1.02
C THR A 359 6.09 -9.49 -0.99
N PHE A 360 5.89 -8.25 -0.52
CA PHE A 360 4.55 -7.68 -0.40
C PHE A 360 3.87 -7.59 -1.76
N ARG A 361 2.66 -8.09 -1.84
CA ARG A 361 1.81 -8.10 -3.03
C ARG A 361 0.66 -7.13 -2.81
N ASN A 362 0.69 -5.99 -3.49
CA ASN A 362 -0.47 -5.11 -3.60
C ASN A 362 -1.28 -5.48 -4.84
N TRP A 363 -2.55 -5.13 -4.87
CA TRP A 363 -3.42 -5.38 -6.03
C TRP A 363 -4.48 -4.30 -6.15
N ASP A 364 -4.89 -4.02 -7.39
CA ASP A 364 -6.04 -3.16 -7.65
C ASP A 364 -6.68 -3.53 -9.00
N LEU A 365 -7.86 -2.97 -9.25
CA LEU A 365 -8.56 -3.10 -10.52
C LEU A 365 -7.77 -2.40 -11.63
N PRO A 366 -7.67 -2.99 -12.85
CA PRO A 366 -6.80 -2.49 -13.92
C PRO A 366 -7.13 -1.07 -14.41
N GLN A 367 -8.34 -0.55 -14.17
CA GLN A 367 -8.75 0.80 -14.54
C GLN A 367 -8.41 1.88 -13.50
N ARG A 368 -7.89 1.52 -12.33
CA ARG A 368 -7.60 2.46 -11.24
C ARG A 368 -6.41 3.36 -11.58
N ARG A 369 -6.60 4.68 -11.45
CA ARG A 369 -5.57 5.71 -11.73
C ARG A 369 -5.23 6.56 -10.50
N GLN A 370 -6.12 6.63 -9.50
CA GLN A 370 -5.94 7.46 -8.30
C GLN A 370 -4.80 6.96 -7.38
N ILE A 371 -4.37 5.72 -7.52
CA ILE A 371 -3.27 5.12 -6.76
C ILE A 371 -1.92 5.66 -7.23
N PHE A 372 -0.92 5.63 -6.36
CA PHE A 372 0.45 6.08 -6.68
C PHE A 372 1.20 5.00 -7.48
N ALA A 373 0.63 4.59 -8.61
CA ALA A 373 1.14 3.50 -9.44
C ALA A 373 1.65 4.00 -10.79
N GLY A 374 2.79 3.48 -11.18
CA GLY A 374 3.47 3.61 -12.46
C GLY A 374 3.86 2.25 -13.01
N LEU A 375 4.99 2.16 -13.70
CA LEU A 375 5.43 0.92 -14.33
C LEU A 375 6.95 0.83 -14.43
N ARG A 376 7.44 -0.41 -14.58
CA ARG A 376 8.78 -0.79 -14.99
C ARG A 376 8.65 -1.73 -16.19
N LEU A 377 9.62 -1.73 -17.09
CA LEU A 377 9.58 -2.56 -18.29
C LEU A 377 10.42 -3.83 -18.15
N ALA A 378 9.98 -4.86 -18.83
CA ALA A 378 10.71 -6.11 -19.01
C ALA A 378 10.62 -6.59 -20.47
N GLU A 379 11.51 -7.49 -20.84
CA GLU A 379 11.49 -8.19 -22.12
C GLU A 379 12.05 -9.61 -21.97
N ASP A 380 11.75 -10.49 -22.91
CA ASP A 380 12.29 -11.84 -22.91
C ASP A 380 13.77 -11.79 -23.30
N ALA A 381 14.64 -12.50 -22.55
CA ALA A 381 16.06 -12.55 -22.88
C ALA A 381 16.26 -13.22 -24.23
N ARG A 382 17.08 -12.60 -25.08
CA ARG A 382 17.44 -13.12 -26.41
C ARG A 382 18.58 -14.11 -26.34
#